data_bf5b39a358fb35e2c11361cdf92192b1
#
_entry.id   bf5b39a358fb35e2c11361cdf92192b1
#
_cell.length_a   1.000
_cell.length_b   1.000
_cell.length_c   1.000
_cell.angle_alpha   90.00
_cell.angle_beta   90.00
_cell.angle_gamma   90.00
#
_symmetry.space_group_name_H-M   'P 1'
#
loop_
_entity.id
_entity.type
_entity.pdbx_description
1 polymer ?
#
loop_
_entity_poly.entity_id
_entity_poly.type
_entity_poly.pdbx_seq_one_letter_code
_entity_poly.pdbx_strand_id
1 'polypeptide(L)'
;MEFKLHAPYKPTGDQPRAIEKLVQGFEEGNQFETLVGVTGSGKTFTMANIIQHVQKPTLIISHNKTLAAQLYSEMKEFFPENAVEYFVSYYDYYQPEAYVPQSDTYIAKDSSINDEIDKLRHSATAALSERNDVIIVASVSCIYGLGAPIDYKNMVISLRPGMEKDRDEMIRKLIDIQYMRNDQDFKRGTFRVREML
;
A
#
# COMPACT_ATOMS: atom_id res chain seq x y z
N MET A 1 6.18 15.60 4.25
CA MET A 1 6.62 15.65 2.85
C MET A 1 5.40 16.02 2.03
N GLU A 2 5.58 16.74 0.92
CA GLU A 2 4.49 17.15 0.04
C GLU A 2 4.44 16.24 -1.19
N PHE A 3 3.25 16.07 -1.77
CA PHE A 3 3.11 15.39 -3.05
C PHE A 3 3.65 16.25 -4.17
N LYS A 4 4.54 15.66 -4.99
CA LYS A 4 5.12 16.30 -6.16
C LYS A 4 4.83 15.48 -7.40
N LEU A 5 3.95 16.00 -8.25
CA LEU A 5 3.58 15.37 -9.50
C LEU A 5 4.69 15.59 -10.56
N HIS A 6 5.15 14.51 -11.13
CA HIS A 6 6.06 14.49 -12.27
C HIS A 6 5.31 13.96 -13.51
N ALA A 7 5.16 14.80 -14.52
CA ALA A 7 4.58 14.39 -15.79
C ALA A 7 5.22 15.15 -16.94
N PRO A 8 5.46 14.52 -18.10
CA PRO A 8 6.03 15.17 -19.27
C PRO A 8 5.02 16.07 -20.01
N TYR A 9 3.78 16.10 -19.58
CA TYR A 9 2.67 16.83 -20.20
C TYR A 9 1.86 17.59 -19.13
N LYS A 10 1.07 18.55 -19.59
CA LYS A 10 0.16 19.35 -18.75
C LYS A 10 -1.29 18.96 -19.00
N PRO A 11 -2.21 19.25 -18.04
CA PRO A 11 -3.63 19.06 -18.26
C PRO A 11 -4.15 19.81 -19.49
N THR A 12 -4.93 19.15 -20.32
CA THR A 12 -5.48 19.69 -21.58
C THR A 12 -6.99 19.45 -21.71
N GLY A 13 -7.63 20.11 -22.66
CA GLY A 13 -9.07 19.98 -22.89
C GLY A 13 -9.89 20.39 -21.67
N ASP A 14 -10.77 19.51 -21.21
CA ASP A 14 -11.63 19.73 -20.03
C ASP A 14 -10.95 19.42 -18.69
N GLN A 15 -9.75 18.83 -18.71
CA GLN A 15 -9.02 18.45 -17.48
C GLN A 15 -8.74 19.62 -16.53
N PRO A 16 -8.24 20.80 -16.99
CA PRO A 16 -7.99 21.93 -16.07
C PRO A 16 -9.25 22.34 -15.31
N ARG A 17 -10.38 22.44 -16.01
CA ARG A 17 -11.66 22.82 -15.41
C ARG A 17 -12.17 21.75 -14.43
N ALA A 18 -11.97 20.46 -14.75
CA ALA A 18 -12.37 19.36 -13.88
C ALA A 18 -11.52 19.35 -12.60
N ILE A 19 -10.20 19.54 -12.72
CA ILE A 19 -9.28 19.62 -11.58
C ILE A 19 -9.69 20.78 -10.66
N GLU A 20 -9.87 22.00 -11.22
CA GLU A 20 -10.25 23.20 -10.46
C GLU A 20 -11.53 22.97 -9.65
N LYS A 21 -12.59 22.44 -10.30
CA LYS A 21 -13.87 22.19 -9.66
C LYS A 21 -13.81 21.14 -8.56
N LEU A 22 -13.09 20.05 -8.79
CA LEU A 22 -12.96 18.97 -7.81
C LEU A 22 -12.11 19.42 -6.62
N VAL A 23 -11.02 20.16 -6.84
CA VAL A 23 -10.21 20.74 -5.76
C VAL A 23 -11.05 21.74 -4.94
N GLN A 24 -11.79 22.63 -5.60
CA GLN A 24 -12.68 23.56 -4.92
C GLN A 24 -13.73 22.82 -4.08
N GLY A 25 -14.35 21.76 -4.62
CA GLY A 25 -15.33 20.97 -3.87
C GLY A 25 -14.75 20.33 -2.61
N PHE A 26 -13.52 19.82 -2.67
CA PHE A 26 -12.81 19.32 -1.49
C PHE A 26 -12.50 20.43 -0.46
N GLU A 27 -12.15 21.63 -0.90
CA GLU A 27 -11.90 22.78 -0.03
C GLU A 27 -13.18 23.27 0.65
N GLU A 28 -14.31 23.23 -0.06
CA GLU A 28 -15.64 23.56 0.46
C GLU A 28 -16.20 22.47 1.41
N GLY A 29 -15.52 21.32 1.52
CA GLY A 29 -15.88 20.22 2.42
C GLY A 29 -16.89 19.23 1.84
N ASN A 30 -17.02 19.16 0.52
CA ASN A 30 -17.84 18.13 -0.13
C ASN A 30 -17.34 16.73 0.22
N GLN A 31 -18.25 15.89 0.70
CA GLN A 31 -17.91 14.50 1.07
C GLN A 31 -17.82 13.58 -0.15
N PHE A 32 -18.52 13.89 -1.22
CA PHE A 32 -18.62 13.08 -2.43
C PHE A 32 -18.46 13.95 -3.66
N GLU A 33 -17.56 13.52 -4.54
CA GLU A 33 -17.32 14.13 -5.84
C GLU A 33 -17.31 13.06 -6.92
N THR A 34 -17.79 13.33 -8.11
CA THR A 34 -17.85 12.38 -9.21
C THR A 34 -17.21 12.94 -10.46
N LEU A 35 -16.15 12.28 -10.94
CA LEU A 35 -15.51 12.56 -12.22
C LEU A 35 -16.03 11.60 -13.29
N VAL A 36 -16.76 12.11 -14.26
CA VAL A 36 -17.26 11.34 -15.42
C VAL A 36 -16.41 11.65 -16.64
N GLY A 37 -15.96 10.60 -17.33
CA GLY A 37 -15.19 10.73 -18.56
C GLY A 37 -15.06 9.40 -19.28
N VAL A 38 -14.97 9.46 -20.62
CA VAL A 38 -14.77 8.27 -21.47
C VAL A 38 -13.42 7.61 -21.20
N THR A 39 -13.27 6.36 -21.63
CA THR A 39 -11.99 5.66 -21.59
C THR A 39 -10.94 6.44 -22.39
N GLY A 40 -9.72 6.58 -21.85
CA GLY A 40 -8.65 7.34 -22.49
C GLY A 40 -8.72 8.88 -22.30
N SER A 41 -9.71 9.41 -21.57
CA SER A 41 -9.78 10.86 -21.29
C SER A 41 -8.77 11.38 -20.25
N GLY A 42 -7.87 10.53 -19.75
CA GLY A 42 -6.84 10.91 -18.78
C GLY A 42 -7.37 11.09 -17.36
N LYS A 43 -8.39 10.34 -16.94
CA LYS A 43 -8.94 10.40 -15.58
C LYS A 43 -7.87 10.15 -14.50
N THR A 44 -6.96 9.21 -14.74
CA THR A 44 -5.85 8.91 -13.80
C THR A 44 -4.94 10.13 -13.62
N PHE A 45 -4.62 10.81 -14.71
CA PHE A 45 -3.81 12.04 -14.64
C PHE A 45 -4.56 13.19 -13.97
N THR A 46 -5.87 13.32 -14.23
CA THR A 46 -6.73 14.28 -13.51
C THR A 46 -6.71 14.00 -11.99
N MET A 47 -6.87 12.75 -11.59
CA MET A 47 -6.78 12.32 -10.18
C MET A 47 -5.42 12.64 -9.56
N ALA A 48 -4.32 12.40 -10.27
CA ALA A 48 -2.98 12.73 -9.80
C ALA A 48 -2.79 14.23 -9.56
N ASN A 49 -3.33 15.09 -10.44
CA ASN A 49 -3.34 16.52 -10.24
C ASN A 49 -4.15 16.94 -9.00
N ILE A 50 -5.31 16.32 -8.76
CA ILE A 50 -6.12 16.58 -7.56
C ILE A 50 -5.34 16.21 -6.29
N ILE A 51 -4.69 15.03 -6.26
CA ILE A 51 -3.86 14.59 -5.13
C ILE A 51 -2.77 15.61 -4.83
N GLN A 52 -2.08 16.10 -5.85
CA GLN A 52 -1.05 17.14 -5.68
C GLN A 52 -1.61 18.43 -5.09
N HIS A 53 -2.81 18.88 -5.47
CA HIS A 53 -3.40 20.12 -4.94
C HIS A 53 -3.92 19.93 -3.52
N VAL A 54 -4.59 18.83 -3.25
CA VAL A 54 -5.26 18.57 -1.96
C VAL A 54 -4.27 18.17 -0.86
N GLN A 55 -3.12 17.61 -1.19
CA GLN A 55 -2.03 17.29 -0.25
C GLN A 55 -2.44 16.39 0.93
N LYS A 56 -3.34 15.44 0.72
CA LYS A 56 -3.82 14.50 1.76
C LYS A 56 -3.47 13.07 1.43
N PRO A 57 -3.17 12.21 2.44
CA PRO A 57 -3.05 10.78 2.24
C PRO A 57 -4.25 10.24 1.46
N THR A 58 -3.98 9.43 0.44
CA THR A 58 -4.98 9.03 -0.53
C THR A 58 -5.08 7.51 -0.62
N LEU A 59 -6.30 6.99 -0.61
CA LEU A 59 -6.61 5.59 -0.89
C LEU A 59 -7.36 5.48 -2.23
N ILE A 60 -6.77 4.74 -3.17
CA ILE A 60 -7.37 4.42 -4.47
C ILE A 60 -7.85 2.97 -4.43
N ILE A 61 -9.16 2.75 -4.53
CA ILE A 61 -9.74 1.41 -4.52
C ILE A 61 -10.16 1.01 -5.93
N SER A 62 -9.70 -0.13 -6.39
CA SER A 62 -10.12 -0.73 -7.65
C SER A 62 -10.87 -2.04 -7.41
N HIS A 63 -11.69 -2.44 -8.37
CA HIS A 63 -12.52 -3.63 -8.25
C HIS A 63 -11.74 -4.95 -8.45
N ASN A 64 -10.52 -4.92 -9.00
CA ASN A 64 -9.69 -6.11 -9.17
C ASN A 64 -8.20 -5.80 -9.07
N LYS A 65 -7.36 -6.87 -8.95
CA LYS A 65 -5.91 -6.78 -8.82
C LYS A 65 -5.23 -6.20 -10.07
N THR A 66 -5.72 -6.52 -11.26
CA THR A 66 -5.11 -6.08 -12.53
C THR A 66 -5.21 -4.57 -12.70
N LEU A 67 -6.40 -4.00 -12.47
CA LEU A 67 -6.57 -2.55 -12.50
C LEU A 67 -5.81 -1.87 -11.36
N ALA A 68 -5.78 -2.48 -10.17
CA ALA A 68 -4.96 -1.96 -9.07
C ALA A 68 -3.47 -1.89 -9.46
N ALA A 69 -2.93 -2.92 -10.12
CA ALA A 69 -1.55 -2.95 -10.57
C ALA A 69 -1.26 -1.85 -11.61
N GLN A 70 -2.17 -1.65 -12.56
CA GLN A 70 -2.05 -0.58 -13.54
C GLN A 70 -2.04 0.80 -12.87
N LEU A 71 -3.02 1.09 -12.00
CA LEU A 71 -3.11 2.36 -11.28
C LEU A 71 -1.89 2.59 -10.37
N TYR A 72 -1.38 1.53 -9.73
CA TYR A 72 -0.16 1.60 -8.93
C TYR A 72 1.04 2.01 -9.78
N SER A 73 1.23 1.39 -10.94
CA SER A 73 2.32 1.73 -11.87
C SER A 73 2.24 3.18 -12.33
N GLU A 74 1.05 3.63 -12.79
CA GLU A 74 0.81 5.02 -13.22
C GLU A 74 1.07 6.01 -12.09
N MET A 75 0.57 5.74 -10.87
CA MET A 75 0.81 6.62 -9.71
C MET A 75 2.28 6.67 -9.29
N LYS A 76 3.00 5.55 -9.39
CA LYS A 76 4.44 5.49 -9.11
C LYS A 76 5.26 6.32 -10.08
N GLU A 77 4.86 6.37 -11.35
CA GLU A 77 5.47 7.24 -12.36
C GLU A 77 5.16 8.72 -12.08
N PHE A 78 3.94 9.04 -11.69
CA PHE A 78 3.53 10.40 -11.36
C PHE A 78 4.14 10.92 -10.05
N PHE A 79 4.38 10.07 -9.08
CA PHE A 79 4.88 10.44 -7.75
C PHE A 79 6.12 9.64 -7.34
N PRO A 80 7.25 9.77 -8.06
CA PRO A 80 8.45 8.97 -7.81
C PRO A 80 9.13 9.26 -6.47
N GLU A 81 8.92 10.45 -5.89
CA GLU A 81 9.50 10.86 -4.61
C GLU A 81 8.59 10.54 -3.41
N ASN A 82 7.32 10.21 -3.65
CA ASN A 82 6.32 9.97 -2.61
C ASN A 82 6.11 8.47 -2.35
N ALA A 83 5.47 8.14 -1.24
CA ALA A 83 5.14 6.76 -0.90
C ALA A 83 3.91 6.30 -1.68
N VAL A 84 4.13 5.66 -2.82
CA VAL A 84 3.08 4.97 -3.57
C VAL A 84 3.16 3.49 -3.25
N GLU A 85 2.10 2.94 -2.66
CA GLU A 85 2.07 1.60 -2.09
C GLU A 85 0.96 0.75 -2.71
N TYR A 86 1.18 -0.57 -2.75
CA TYR A 86 0.27 -1.54 -3.36
C TYR A 86 -0.34 -2.45 -2.29
N PHE A 87 -1.67 -2.53 -2.22
CA PHE A 87 -2.37 -3.27 -1.19
C PHE A 87 -3.50 -4.13 -1.76
N VAL A 88 -3.17 -5.37 -2.10
CA VAL A 88 -4.13 -6.35 -2.65
C VAL A 88 -4.10 -7.64 -1.84
N SER A 89 -5.03 -8.57 -2.12
CA SER A 89 -5.02 -9.88 -1.48
C SER A 89 -3.72 -10.63 -1.79
N TYR A 90 -3.07 -11.19 -0.78
CA TYR A 90 -1.86 -12.01 -0.90
C TYR A 90 -2.11 -13.45 -1.36
N TYR A 91 -3.37 -13.87 -1.46
CA TYR A 91 -3.72 -15.17 -2.04
C TYR A 91 -3.67 -15.09 -3.57
N ASP A 92 -2.83 -15.93 -4.18
CA ASP A 92 -2.77 -16.07 -5.64
C ASP A 92 -3.77 -17.12 -6.12
N TYR A 93 -4.01 -18.13 -5.33
CA TYR A 93 -4.94 -19.21 -5.60
C TYR A 93 -5.79 -19.51 -4.36
N TYR A 94 -7.06 -19.71 -4.58
CA TYR A 94 -8.00 -20.16 -3.55
C TYR A 94 -8.94 -21.21 -4.15
N GLN A 95 -8.82 -22.44 -3.69
CA GLN A 95 -9.73 -23.53 -4.01
C GLN A 95 -10.57 -23.82 -2.76
N PRO A 96 -11.88 -23.58 -2.79
CA PRO A 96 -12.75 -23.96 -1.70
C PRO A 96 -12.86 -25.47 -1.61
N GLU A 97 -13.18 -25.97 -0.42
CA GLU A 97 -13.55 -27.37 -0.25
C GLU A 97 -14.78 -27.70 -1.10
N ALA A 98 -14.70 -28.82 -1.81
CA ALA A 98 -15.81 -29.33 -2.59
C ALA A 98 -15.87 -30.85 -2.52
N TYR A 99 -17.07 -31.39 -2.47
CA TYR A 99 -17.30 -32.83 -2.62
C TYR A 99 -18.05 -33.09 -3.92
N VAL A 100 -17.50 -33.98 -4.76
CA VAL A 100 -18.10 -34.37 -6.04
C VAL A 100 -18.73 -35.74 -5.84
N PRO A 101 -20.07 -35.85 -5.61
CA PRO A 101 -20.74 -37.13 -5.30
C PRO A 101 -20.63 -38.18 -6.41
N GLN A 102 -20.53 -37.74 -7.68
CA GLN A 102 -20.48 -38.63 -8.85
C GLN A 102 -19.18 -39.47 -8.90
N SER A 103 -18.08 -38.95 -8.37
CA SER A 103 -16.76 -39.60 -8.35
C SER A 103 -16.27 -39.95 -6.95
N ASP A 104 -17.12 -39.72 -5.93
CA ASP A 104 -16.74 -39.87 -4.53
C ASP A 104 -15.40 -39.17 -4.19
N THR A 105 -15.22 -37.98 -4.77
CA THR A 105 -13.97 -37.22 -4.64
C THR A 105 -14.16 -36.03 -3.72
N TYR A 106 -13.35 -35.98 -2.66
CA TYR A 106 -13.21 -34.81 -1.82
C TYR A 106 -12.06 -33.94 -2.30
N ILE A 107 -12.36 -32.70 -2.67
CA ILE A 107 -11.36 -31.69 -3.02
C ILE A 107 -11.08 -30.87 -1.76
N ALA A 108 -9.87 -31.00 -1.23
CA ALA A 108 -9.44 -30.25 -0.06
C ALA A 108 -9.28 -28.76 -0.38
N LYS A 109 -9.51 -27.92 0.63
CA LYS A 109 -9.21 -26.50 0.54
C LYS A 109 -7.71 -26.31 0.28
N ASP A 110 -7.39 -25.53 -0.75
CA ASP A 110 -6.02 -25.15 -1.08
C ASP A 110 -5.87 -23.66 -1.28
N SER A 111 -4.77 -23.08 -0.84
CA SER A 111 -4.47 -21.67 -1.01
C SER A 111 -2.97 -21.44 -1.00
N SER A 112 -2.47 -20.67 -1.96
CA SER A 112 -1.07 -20.23 -2.00
C SER A 112 -0.94 -18.77 -1.60
N ILE A 113 0.05 -18.46 -0.77
CA ILE A 113 0.38 -17.10 -0.33
C ILE A 113 1.53 -16.58 -1.19
N ASN A 114 1.36 -15.38 -1.72
CA ASN A 114 2.41 -14.67 -2.44
C ASN A 114 3.20 -13.79 -1.46
N ASP A 115 4.42 -14.20 -1.15
CA ASP A 115 5.31 -13.51 -0.22
C ASP A 115 5.67 -12.08 -0.66
N GLU A 116 5.76 -11.82 -1.96
CA GLU A 116 6.04 -10.48 -2.48
C GLU A 116 4.87 -9.53 -2.23
N ILE A 117 3.64 -9.97 -2.48
CA ILE A 117 2.44 -9.19 -2.18
C ILE A 117 2.31 -8.96 -0.67
N ASP A 118 2.64 -9.95 0.15
CA ASP A 118 2.62 -9.80 1.61
C ASP A 118 3.63 -8.73 2.07
N LYS A 119 4.83 -8.68 1.51
CA LYS A 119 5.81 -7.61 1.77
C LYS A 119 5.26 -6.23 1.37
N LEU A 120 4.63 -6.10 0.21
CA LEU A 120 4.03 -4.84 -0.24
C LEU A 120 2.90 -4.37 0.68
N ARG A 121 2.09 -5.28 1.22
CA ARG A 121 1.06 -4.96 2.21
C ARG A 121 1.66 -4.42 3.52
N HIS A 122 2.73 -5.04 4.00
CA HIS A 122 3.45 -4.54 5.17
C HIS A 122 4.09 -3.18 4.90
N SER A 123 4.66 -2.95 3.71
CA SER A 123 5.19 -1.65 3.29
C SER A 123 4.11 -0.57 3.34
N ALA A 124 2.93 -0.84 2.78
CA ALA A 124 1.80 0.08 2.80
C ALA A 124 1.37 0.46 4.22
N THR A 125 1.30 -0.52 5.12
CA THR A 125 0.91 -0.28 6.52
C THR A 125 1.97 0.53 7.27
N ALA A 126 3.26 0.25 7.02
CA ALA A 126 4.37 1.01 7.60
C ALA A 126 4.38 2.45 7.09
N ALA A 127 4.21 2.66 5.78
CA ALA A 127 4.15 4.00 5.17
C ALA A 127 3.04 4.86 5.77
N LEU A 128 1.83 4.32 5.97
CA LEU A 128 0.72 5.01 6.63
C LEU A 128 1.02 5.43 8.07
N SER A 129 1.86 4.67 8.76
CA SER A 129 2.20 4.96 10.14
C SER A 129 3.27 6.05 10.29
N GLU A 130 4.09 6.26 9.25
CA GLU A 130 5.29 7.10 9.32
C GLU A 130 5.26 8.33 8.40
N ARG A 131 4.39 8.34 7.38
CA ARG A 131 4.37 9.38 6.34
C ARG A 131 2.96 9.96 6.15
N ASN A 132 2.91 11.21 5.69
CA ASN A 132 1.67 11.91 5.32
C ASN A 132 1.49 12.00 3.79
N ASP A 133 2.55 11.74 3.02
CA ASP A 133 2.57 11.79 1.56
C ASP A 133 2.42 10.36 0.97
N VAL A 134 1.36 9.68 1.37
CA VAL A 134 1.10 8.27 1.03
C VAL A 134 -0.08 8.13 0.09
N ILE A 135 0.12 7.41 -1.01
CA ILE A 135 -0.93 6.94 -1.92
C ILE A 135 -0.97 5.42 -1.83
N ILE A 136 -2.09 4.85 -1.38
CA ILE A 136 -2.29 3.41 -1.39
C ILE A 136 -3.22 3.06 -2.53
N VAL A 137 -2.76 2.19 -3.42
CA VAL A 137 -3.59 1.58 -4.46
C VAL A 137 -3.99 0.18 -4.02
N ALA A 138 -5.28 -0.02 -3.80
CA ALA A 138 -5.82 -1.24 -3.21
C ALA A 138 -6.88 -1.90 -4.10
N SER A 139 -7.04 -3.21 -3.94
CA SER A 139 -8.23 -3.91 -4.38
C SER A 139 -9.29 -3.94 -3.26
N VAL A 140 -10.47 -4.44 -3.56
CA VAL A 140 -11.56 -4.60 -2.59
C VAL A 140 -11.14 -5.35 -1.31
N SER A 141 -10.05 -6.10 -1.34
CA SER A 141 -9.52 -6.81 -0.16
C SER A 141 -9.09 -5.88 1.00
N CYS A 142 -8.91 -4.58 0.75
CA CYS A 142 -8.57 -3.61 1.79
C CYS A 142 -9.69 -3.38 2.83
N ILE A 143 -10.93 -3.78 2.52
CA ILE A 143 -12.06 -3.67 3.46
C ILE A 143 -12.00 -4.71 4.59
N TYR A 144 -11.21 -5.77 4.44
CA TYR A 144 -11.00 -6.76 5.48
C TYR A 144 -9.87 -6.31 6.40
N GLY A 145 -10.18 -6.15 7.69
CA GLY A 145 -9.26 -5.60 8.67
C GLY A 145 -8.01 -6.45 8.90
N LEU A 146 -6.91 -5.76 9.21
CA LEU A 146 -5.62 -6.36 9.61
C LEU A 146 -5.44 -6.42 11.14
N GLY A 147 -6.50 -6.12 11.90
CA GLY A 147 -6.44 -5.94 13.35
C GLY A 147 -6.50 -4.45 13.76
N ALA A 148 -6.34 -4.18 15.04
CA ALA A 148 -6.38 -2.81 15.54
C ALA A 148 -5.10 -2.04 15.17
N PRO A 149 -5.20 -0.80 14.64
CA PRO A 149 -4.04 0.01 14.27
C PRO A 149 -3.06 0.25 15.43
N ILE A 150 -3.56 0.27 16.68
CA ILE A 150 -2.73 0.46 17.87
C ILE A 150 -1.80 -0.73 18.10
N ASP A 151 -2.28 -1.96 17.89
CA ASP A 151 -1.48 -3.17 18.06
C ASP A 151 -0.35 -3.20 17.02
N TYR A 152 -0.66 -2.82 15.77
CA TYR A 152 0.35 -2.71 14.73
C TYR A 152 1.45 -1.70 15.09
N LYS A 153 1.08 -0.50 15.58
CA LYS A 153 2.04 0.53 16.00
C LYS A 153 2.96 0.07 17.13
N ASN A 154 2.44 -0.74 18.06
CA ASN A 154 3.23 -1.28 19.16
C ASN A 154 4.24 -2.35 18.70
N MET A 155 3.99 -2.99 17.55
CA MET A 155 4.82 -4.04 16.97
C MET A 155 5.76 -3.54 15.86
N VAL A 156 6.02 -2.24 15.79
CA VAL A 156 6.91 -1.61 14.78
C VAL A 156 8.14 -1.02 15.46
N ILE A 157 9.28 -1.12 14.79
CA ILE A 157 10.52 -0.43 15.13
C ILE A 157 10.89 0.49 13.97
N SER A 158 10.82 1.81 14.19
CA SER A 158 11.25 2.80 13.20
C SER A 158 12.74 3.07 13.32
N LEU A 159 13.45 2.91 12.21
CA LEU A 159 14.88 3.15 12.09
C LEU A 159 15.17 4.09 10.93
N ARG A 160 16.05 5.06 11.16
CA ARG A 160 16.48 6.02 10.13
C ARG A 160 18.00 6.18 10.16
N PRO A 161 18.67 6.41 9.03
CA PRO A 161 20.09 6.71 8.99
C PRO A 161 20.42 7.89 9.92
N GLY A 162 21.49 7.74 10.70
CA GLY A 162 21.92 8.75 11.69
C GLY A 162 21.15 8.76 13.02
N MET A 163 20.21 7.85 13.24
CA MET A 163 19.49 7.73 14.50
C MET A 163 20.36 6.97 15.51
N GLU A 164 20.55 7.55 16.70
CA GLU A 164 21.18 6.86 17.82
C GLU A 164 20.15 6.02 18.57
N LYS A 165 20.44 4.73 18.77
CA LYS A 165 19.60 3.78 19.51
C LYS A 165 20.49 2.85 20.35
N ASP A 166 20.07 2.56 21.57
CA ASP A 166 20.71 1.55 22.38
C ASP A 166 20.56 0.16 21.76
N ARG A 167 21.68 -0.56 21.61
CA ARG A 167 21.71 -1.88 20.96
C ARG A 167 20.89 -2.92 21.71
N ASP A 168 21.02 -2.96 23.03
CA ASP A 168 20.39 -3.99 23.84
C ASP A 168 18.89 -3.76 23.99
N GLU A 169 18.46 -2.50 24.00
CA GLU A 169 17.04 -2.12 23.89
C GLU A 169 16.46 -2.56 22.54
N MET A 170 17.22 -2.34 21.46
CA MET A 170 16.80 -2.74 20.11
C MET A 170 16.64 -4.26 19.99
N ILE A 171 17.60 -5.03 20.54
CA ILE A 171 17.56 -6.49 20.54
C ILE A 171 16.32 -6.98 21.33
N ARG A 172 16.07 -6.41 22.50
CA ARG A 172 14.87 -6.76 23.29
C ARG A 172 13.60 -6.49 22.51
N LYS A 173 13.48 -5.33 21.89
CA LYS A 173 12.31 -4.98 21.11
C LYS A 173 12.12 -5.87 19.88
N LEU A 174 13.19 -6.30 19.21
CA LEU A 174 13.12 -7.28 18.12
C LEU A 174 12.58 -8.63 18.62
N ILE A 175 12.98 -9.08 19.79
CA ILE A 175 12.48 -10.30 20.41
C ILE A 175 11.00 -10.15 20.79
N ASP A 176 10.61 -9.02 21.37
CA ASP A 176 9.22 -8.73 21.78
C ASP A 176 8.25 -8.76 20.59
N ILE A 177 8.72 -8.30 19.40
CA ILE A 177 7.95 -8.38 18.15
C ILE A 177 8.19 -9.70 17.38
N GLN A 178 8.69 -10.72 18.07
CA GLN A 178 8.83 -12.11 17.59
C GLN A 178 9.88 -12.33 16.49
N TYR A 179 10.87 -11.46 16.35
CA TYR A 179 12.03 -11.75 15.52
C TYR A 179 12.94 -12.76 16.22
N MET A 180 13.46 -13.71 15.47
CA MET A 180 14.40 -14.72 15.97
C MET A 180 15.84 -14.35 15.66
N ARG A 181 16.73 -14.49 16.65
CA ARG A 181 18.16 -14.37 16.38
C ARG A 181 18.64 -15.56 15.56
N ASN A 182 19.24 -15.26 14.42
CA ASN A 182 19.88 -16.28 13.58
C ASN A 182 21.14 -15.69 12.95
N ASP A 183 22.29 -16.08 13.48
CA ASP A 183 23.59 -15.54 13.04
C ASP A 183 24.11 -16.27 11.77
N GLN A 184 23.52 -17.40 11.38
CA GLN A 184 23.92 -18.21 10.23
C GLN A 184 23.07 -17.93 8.98
N ASP A 185 21.75 -17.97 9.11
CA ASP A 185 20.80 -17.80 8.02
C ASP A 185 19.95 -16.54 8.24
N PHE A 186 20.34 -15.46 7.55
CA PHE A 186 19.66 -14.17 7.66
C PHE A 186 18.53 -14.08 6.65
N LYS A 187 17.31 -14.25 7.16
CA LYS A 187 16.06 -14.20 6.37
C LYS A 187 14.99 -13.36 7.06
N ARG A 188 13.85 -13.18 6.41
CA ARG A 188 12.70 -12.46 6.95
C ARG A 188 12.31 -13.00 8.34
N GLY A 189 12.03 -12.11 9.29
CA GLY A 189 11.71 -12.47 10.68
C GLY A 189 12.93 -12.86 11.52
N THR A 190 14.15 -12.67 11.00
CA THR A 190 15.38 -12.93 11.77
C THR A 190 16.26 -11.68 11.90
N PHE A 191 17.12 -11.66 12.92
CA PHE A 191 18.15 -10.63 13.10
C PHE A 191 19.50 -11.26 13.49
N ARG A 192 20.56 -10.55 13.20
CA ARG A 192 21.93 -10.92 13.58
C ARG A 192 22.49 -9.93 14.57
N VAL A 193 23.31 -10.43 15.50
CA VAL A 193 24.08 -9.58 16.41
C VAL A 193 25.55 -9.90 16.21
N ARG A 194 26.31 -8.95 15.71
CA ARG A 194 27.77 -9.05 15.61
C ARG A 194 28.41 -8.06 16.58
N GLU A 195 29.45 -8.51 17.27
CA GLU A 195 30.30 -7.59 18.00
C GLU A 195 31.13 -6.81 16.98
N MET A 196 31.19 -5.48 17.13
CA MET A 196 32.19 -4.70 16.39
C MET A 196 33.54 -4.99 17.07
N LEU A 197 34.45 -5.58 16.30
CA LEU A 197 35.86 -5.72 16.68
C LEU A 197 36.52 -4.35 16.65
#